data_7e861654b5c92c7039d503ac0be05c01
#
_entry.id   7e861654b5c92c7039d503ac0be05c01
#
_cell.length_a   1.000
_cell.length_b   1.000
_cell.length_c   1.000
_cell.angle_alpha   90.00
_cell.angle_beta   90.00
_cell.angle_gamma   90.00
#
_symmetry.space_group_name_H-M   'P 1'
#
loop_
_entity.id
_entity.type
_entity.pdbx_description
1 polymer ?
#
loop_
_entity_poly.entity_id
_entity_poly.type
_entity_poly.pdbx_seq_one_letter_code
_entity_poly.pdbx_strand_id
1 'polypeptide(L)'
;MKKIIFDTDIGGDCDDAGALALLHECGRAGMSELLAVTISTMSPYAAGCADAINRWYGHEVPVGQTKTAPSGEDATFFEKSYGKHIAETYENAYFGENAKVPEDAVRLLRKTLAENRGEKITLVVVGSCINIAALLESGGDDISPLSGKELLEKEAEEISFMGCFFPTREIPEIWFGDFRMEAECNIAVDVSGARTLFGECPVPVAVAHYLVGRSILTGGILIEKDRKNPVAESYFVHSHGNRESWDLVAAYYAVFGADGVFSLGKRGTVKIDERGVSFFEEDVSGKHSLIACNDPVRAKERLDDVLIGGLGKRA
;
A
#
# COMPACT_ATOMS: atom_id res chain seq x y z
N MET A 1 2.39 -18.17 -8.58
CA MET A 1 1.69 -17.42 -7.52
C MET A 1 2.61 -16.27 -7.11
N LYS A 2 2.14 -15.03 -7.15
CA LYS A 2 2.95 -13.86 -6.75
C LYS A 2 3.14 -13.84 -5.23
N LYS A 3 4.36 -13.60 -4.77
CA LYS A 3 4.68 -13.39 -3.35
C LYS A 3 4.61 -11.89 -3.05
N ILE A 4 3.81 -11.49 -2.07
CA ILE A 4 3.52 -10.08 -1.79
C ILE A 4 3.91 -9.74 -0.34
N ILE A 5 4.57 -8.61 -0.15
CA ILE A 5 4.62 -7.87 1.11
C ILE A 5 3.78 -6.60 0.92
N PHE A 6 2.92 -6.29 1.89
CA PHE A 6 2.07 -5.11 1.86
C PHE A 6 2.49 -4.11 2.93
N ASP A 7 2.94 -2.92 2.50
CA ASP A 7 3.33 -1.81 3.37
C ASP A 7 2.29 -0.69 3.26
N THR A 8 1.68 -0.27 4.39
CA THR A 8 0.44 0.52 4.43
C THR A 8 0.41 1.43 5.65
N ASP A 9 -0.29 2.55 5.58
CA ASP A 9 -0.66 3.38 6.73
C ASP A 9 -2.15 3.21 7.11
N ILE A 10 -2.65 2.00 6.92
CA ILE A 10 -4.03 1.56 7.14
C ILE A 10 -4.66 2.16 8.40
N GLY A 11 -5.88 2.64 8.26
CA GLY A 11 -6.65 3.22 9.34
C GLY A 11 -7.01 4.67 9.09
N GLY A 12 -6.33 5.34 8.17
CA GLY A 12 -6.58 6.71 7.74
C GLY A 12 -7.65 6.78 6.66
N ASP A 13 -7.29 6.54 5.43
CA ASP A 13 -8.19 6.38 4.29
C ASP A 13 -8.62 4.91 4.16
N CYS A 14 -9.80 4.62 3.63
CA CYS A 14 -10.34 3.27 3.64
C CYS A 14 -9.91 2.40 2.45
N ASP A 15 -9.23 2.96 1.46
CA ASP A 15 -8.74 2.21 0.32
C ASP A 15 -7.54 1.31 0.65
N ASP A 16 -6.76 1.62 1.70
CA ASP A 16 -5.84 0.66 2.34
C ASP A 16 -6.52 -0.66 2.71
N ALA A 17 -7.68 -0.57 3.39
CA ALA A 17 -8.47 -1.76 3.74
C ALA A 17 -8.97 -2.48 2.49
N GLY A 18 -9.37 -1.73 1.47
CA GLY A 18 -9.73 -2.26 0.15
C GLY A 18 -8.58 -3.00 -0.53
N ALA A 19 -7.38 -2.42 -0.51
CA ALA A 19 -6.18 -3.02 -1.08
C ALA A 19 -5.79 -4.32 -0.36
N LEU A 20 -5.85 -4.34 0.98
CA LEU A 20 -5.61 -5.53 1.77
C LEU A 20 -6.64 -6.64 1.46
N ALA A 21 -7.93 -6.28 1.35
CA ALA A 21 -8.99 -7.20 0.93
C ALA A 21 -8.75 -7.79 -0.46
N LEU A 22 -8.36 -6.96 -1.42
CA LEU A 22 -8.01 -7.38 -2.78
C LEU A 22 -6.90 -8.42 -2.76
N LEU A 23 -5.83 -8.20 -1.99
CA LEU A 23 -4.73 -9.15 -1.86
C LEU A 23 -5.19 -10.48 -1.27
N HIS A 24 -6.06 -10.48 -0.25
CA HIS A 24 -6.65 -11.70 0.31
C HIS A 24 -7.54 -12.45 -0.70
N GLU A 25 -8.38 -11.74 -1.46
CA GLU A 25 -9.21 -12.37 -2.49
C GLU A 25 -8.37 -12.95 -3.63
N CYS A 26 -7.27 -12.29 -4.01
CA CYS A 26 -6.29 -12.86 -4.95
C CYS A 26 -5.60 -14.11 -4.37
N GLY A 27 -5.31 -14.12 -3.07
CA GLY A 27 -4.76 -15.27 -2.36
C GLY A 27 -5.74 -16.46 -2.38
N ARG A 28 -7.02 -16.23 -2.07
CA ARG A 28 -8.08 -17.25 -2.15
C ARG A 28 -8.25 -17.84 -3.55
N ALA A 29 -7.99 -17.03 -4.57
CA ALA A 29 -7.99 -17.48 -5.98
C ALA A 29 -6.68 -18.17 -6.40
N GLY A 30 -5.69 -18.32 -5.52
CA GLY A 30 -4.39 -18.94 -5.81
C GLY A 30 -3.47 -18.10 -6.70
N MET A 31 -3.71 -16.79 -6.81
CA MET A 31 -2.94 -15.89 -7.68
C MET A 31 -1.76 -15.25 -6.93
N SER A 32 -1.94 -14.97 -5.63
CA SER A 32 -0.91 -14.38 -4.79
C SER A 32 -0.84 -15.04 -3.41
N GLU A 33 0.23 -14.78 -2.69
CA GLU A 33 0.41 -15.12 -1.28
C GLU A 33 0.92 -13.87 -0.54
N LEU A 34 0.14 -13.41 0.45
CA LEU A 34 0.51 -12.30 1.31
C LEU A 34 1.41 -12.81 2.43
N LEU A 35 2.69 -12.44 2.39
CA LEU A 35 3.72 -12.93 3.30
C LEU A 35 3.79 -12.13 4.61
N ALA A 36 3.59 -10.82 4.52
CA ALA A 36 3.65 -9.90 5.67
C ALA A 36 2.88 -8.61 5.37
N VAL A 37 2.41 -7.96 6.44
CA VAL A 37 1.89 -6.59 6.43
C VAL A 37 2.81 -5.74 7.29
N THR A 38 3.34 -4.64 6.73
CA THR A 38 4.12 -3.66 7.48
C THR A 38 3.38 -2.32 7.53
N ILE A 39 3.33 -1.75 8.74
CA ILE A 39 2.59 -0.52 9.02
C ILE A 39 3.56 0.65 9.05
N SER A 40 3.33 1.65 8.21
CA SER A 40 4.19 2.83 8.03
C SER A 40 3.71 4.06 8.80
N THR A 41 2.84 3.87 9.80
CA THR A 41 2.32 4.91 10.70
C THR A 41 2.49 4.50 12.17
N MET A 42 2.58 5.47 13.09
CA MET A 42 2.59 5.25 14.53
C MET A 42 1.18 5.15 15.14
N SER A 43 0.14 5.04 14.32
CA SER A 43 -1.23 4.82 14.81
C SER A 43 -1.30 3.63 15.77
N PRO A 44 -1.84 3.79 16.98
CA PRO A 44 -2.00 2.67 17.92
C PRO A 44 -3.07 1.66 17.47
N TYR A 45 -3.81 1.96 16.42
CA TYR A 45 -4.93 1.16 15.93
C TYR A 45 -4.60 0.40 14.64
N ALA A 46 -3.60 0.84 13.87
CA ALA A 46 -3.35 0.34 12.52
C ALA A 46 -2.99 -1.16 12.49
N ALA A 47 -2.13 -1.63 13.40
CA ALA A 47 -1.80 -3.05 13.47
C ALA A 47 -3.01 -3.91 13.85
N GLY A 48 -3.85 -3.43 14.77
CA GLY A 48 -5.11 -4.10 15.13
C GLY A 48 -6.11 -4.13 13.98
N CYS A 49 -6.22 -3.02 13.24
CA CYS A 49 -7.07 -2.93 12.05
C CYS A 49 -6.63 -3.92 10.96
N ALA A 50 -5.34 -3.96 10.63
CA ALA A 50 -4.80 -4.88 9.64
C ALA A 50 -5.01 -6.36 10.05
N ASP A 51 -4.73 -6.71 11.31
CA ASP A 51 -4.90 -8.08 11.81
C ASP A 51 -6.37 -8.49 11.85
N ALA A 52 -7.29 -7.59 12.20
CA ALA A 52 -8.73 -7.85 12.15
C ALA A 52 -9.19 -8.22 10.73
N ILE A 53 -8.69 -7.52 9.71
CA ILE A 53 -8.97 -7.83 8.31
C ILE A 53 -8.33 -9.17 7.92
N ASN A 54 -7.05 -9.41 8.25
CA ASN A 54 -6.38 -10.67 7.99
C ASN A 54 -7.19 -11.86 8.56
N ARG A 55 -7.62 -11.78 9.82
CA ARG A 55 -8.43 -12.81 10.50
C ARG A 55 -9.78 -13.01 9.86
N TRP A 56 -10.44 -11.95 9.42
CA TRP A 56 -11.71 -12.05 8.70
C TRP A 56 -11.59 -12.91 7.44
N TYR A 57 -10.47 -12.77 6.71
CA TYR A 57 -10.17 -13.59 5.53
C TYR A 57 -9.61 -14.98 5.88
N GLY A 58 -9.47 -15.32 7.17
CA GLY A 58 -9.02 -16.63 7.64
C GLY A 58 -7.50 -16.82 7.62
N HIS A 59 -6.73 -15.72 7.65
CA HIS A 59 -5.28 -15.75 7.59
C HIS A 59 -4.64 -15.14 8.85
N GLU A 60 -3.56 -15.75 9.33
CA GLU A 60 -2.64 -15.18 10.31
C GLU A 60 -1.40 -14.67 9.59
N VAL A 61 -1.47 -13.44 9.07
CA VAL A 61 -0.34 -12.79 8.38
C VAL A 61 0.49 -12.03 9.42
N PRO A 62 1.83 -12.19 9.44
CA PRO A 62 2.69 -11.40 10.33
C PRO A 62 2.50 -9.89 10.11
N VAL A 63 2.36 -9.14 11.22
CA VAL A 63 2.21 -7.68 11.20
C VAL A 63 3.38 -7.05 11.92
N GLY A 64 4.09 -6.15 11.22
CA GLY A 64 5.13 -5.28 11.79
C GLY A 64 4.69 -3.83 11.72
N GLN A 65 5.26 -2.96 12.57
CA GLN A 65 4.95 -1.55 12.58
C GLN A 65 6.23 -0.73 12.76
N THR A 66 6.31 0.42 12.06
CA THR A 66 7.40 1.37 12.26
C THR A 66 7.57 1.73 13.73
N LYS A 67 8.81 1.98 14.15
CA LYS A 67 9.12 2.48 15.51
C LYS A 67 9.42 3.97 15.53
N THR A 68 9.32 4.60 14.38
CA THR A 68 9.56 6.04 14.21
C THR A 68 8.37 6.64 13.46
N ALA A 69 7.83 7.75 13.94
CA ALA A 69 6.78 8.46 13.23
C ALA A 69 7.32 9.10 11.95
N PRO A 70 6.59 9.03 10.83
CA PRO A 70 6.85 9.90 9.69
C PRO A 70 6.82 11.38 10.12
N SER A 71 7.67 12.21 9.52
CA SER A 71 7.87 13.60 9.99
C SER A 71 6.62 14.49 9.87
N GLY A 72 5.71 14.17 8.96
CA GLY A 72 4.46 14.88 8.72
C GLY A 72 3.23 14.22 9.34
N GLU A 73 3.39 13.17 10.14
CA GLU A 73 2.28 12.44 10.75
C GLU A 73 1.56 13.26 11.83
N ASP A 74 0.22 13.34 11.73
CA ASP A 74 -0.63 13.96 12.75
C ASP A 74 -1.35 12.90 13.59
N ALA A 75 -0.84 12.64 14.79
CA ALA A 75 -1.40 11.66 15.71
C ALA A 75 -2.86 11.93 16.11
N THR A 76 -3.34 13.17 16.02
CA THR A 76 -4.74 13.52 16.38
C THR A 76 -5.74 12.97 15.37
N PHE A 77 -5.30 12.69 14.16
CA PHE A 77 -6.12 12.09 13.10
C PHE A 77 -6.59 10.69 13.46
N PHE A 78 -5.76 9.88 14.14
CA PHE A 78 -6.05 8.48 14.43
C PHE A 78 -7.27 8.28 15.33
N GLU A 79 -7.55 9.21 16.25
CA GLU A 79 -8.68 9.12 17.18
C GLU A 79 -10.05 9.19 16.50
N LYS A 80 -10.10 9.71 15.28
CA LYS A 80 -11.33 9.87 14.48
C LYS A 80 -11.37 8.94 13.27
N SER A 81 -10.35 8.09 13.11
CA SER A 81 -10.19 7.25 11.94
C SER A 81 -11.05 5.99 12.02
N TYR A 82 -11.35 5.40 10.86
CA TYR A 82 -12.02 4.10 10.80
C TYR A 82 -11.15 2.99 11.42
N GLY A 83 -9.82 3.13 11.37
CA GLY A 83 -8.89 2.15 11.93
C GLY A 83 -9.10 1.93 13.43
N LYS A 84 -9.41 2.99 14.19
CA LYS A 84 -9.82 2.87 15.58
C LYS A 84 -11.09 2.03 15.73
N HIS A 85 -12.12 2.37 14.96
CA HIS A 85 -13.38 1.65 15.00
C HIS A 85 -13.22 0.15 14.71
N ILE A 86 -12.43 -0.20 13.68
CA ILE A 86 -12.17 -1.60 13.33
C ILE A 86 -11.38 -2.32 14.41
N ALA A 87 -10.29 -1.72 14.92
CA ALA A 87 -9.48 -2.32 15.98
C ALA A 87 -10.26 -2.56 17.29
N GLU A 88 -11.19 -1.66 17.63
CA GLU A 88 -12.04 -1.78 18.81
C GLU A 88 -13.19 -2.78 18.64
N THR A 89 -13.67 -2.98 17.41
CA THR A 89 -14.91 -3.75 17.14
C THR A 89 -14.64 -5.20 16.76
N TYR A 90 -13.54 -5.46 16.04
CA TYR A 90 -13.23 -6.78 15.51
C TYR A 90 -12.10 -7.45 16.25
N GLU A 91 -12.17 -8.81 16.33
CA GLU A 91 -11.11 -9.61 16.95
C GLU A 91 -9.77 -9.39 16.25
N ASN A 92 -8.75 -9.04 17.03
CA ASN A 92 -7.38 -8.87 16.59
C ASN A 92 -6.38 -9.09 17.73
N ALA A 93 -5.11 -9.25 17.41
CA ALA A 93 -4.06 -9.52 18.39
C ALA A 93 -3.33 -8.26 18.90
N TYR A 94 -3.55 -7.10 18.31
CA TYR A 94 -2.69 -5.91 18.52
C TYR A 94 -3.40 -4.74 19.18
N PHE A 95 -4.67 -4.89 19.53
CA PHE A 95 -5.42 -3.87 20.27
C PHE A 95 -6.21 -4.51 21.42
N GLY A 96 -6.35 -3.76 22.55
CA GLY A 96 -7.07 -4.19 23.74
C GLY A 96 -6.18 -4.58 24.92
N GLU A 97 -6.77 -5.15 25.98
CA GLU A 97 -6.11 -5.38 27.28
C GLU A 97 -4.90 -6.34 27.21
N ASN A 98 -4.94 -7.32 26.31
CA ASN A 98 -3.87 -8.32 26.13
C ASN A 98 -3.17 -8.17 24.77
N ALA A 99 -3.13 -6.96 24.23
CA ALA A 99 -2.56 -6.70 22.92
C ALA A 99 -1.07 -7.07 22.85
N LYS A 100 -0.68 -7.74 21.76
CA LYS A 100 0.73 -7.95 21.42
C LYS A 100 1.33 -6.63 20.92
N VAL A 101 2.62 -6.46 21.12
CA VAL A 101 3.37 -5.40 20.47
C VAL A 101 3.73 -5.86 19.06
N PRO A 102 3.40 -5.10 18.00
CA PRO A 102 3.83 -5.45 16.65
C PRO A 102 5.36 -5.54 16.57
N GLU A 103 5.88 -6.45 15.76
CA GLU A 103 7.31 -6.50 15.45
C GLU A 103 7.76 -5.18 14.81
N ASP A 104 9.04 -4.88 14.85
CA ASP A 104 9.61 -3.77 14.08
C ASP A 104 9.41 -4.04 12.57
N ALA A 105 8.89 -3.06 11.84
CA ALA A 105 8.55 -3.24 10.41
C ALA A 105 9.79 -3.57 9.57
N VAL A 106 10.93 -2.91 9.82
CA VAL A 106 12.18 -3.16 9.07
C VAL A 106 12.70 -4.57 9.37
N ARG A 107 12.61 -4.99 10.64
CA ARG A 107 13.00 -6.34 11.03
C ARG A 107 12.13 -7.40 10.34
N LEU A 108 10.80 -7.19 10.29
CA LEU A 108 9.87 -8.07 9.58
C LEU A 108 10.16 -8.10 8.07
N LEU A 109 10.40 -6.95 7.43
CA LEU A 109 10.78 -6.87 6.02
C LEU A 109 12.04 -7.67 5.74
N ARG A 110 13.10 -7.47 6.50
CA ARG A 110 14.38 -8.19 6.36
C ARG A 110 14.19 -9.68 6.52
N LYS A 111 13.43 -10.11 7.54
CA LYS A 111 13.13 -11.52 7.81
C LYS A 111 12.36 -12.14 6.66
N THR A 112 11.29 -11.50 6.20
CA THR A 112 10.45 -12.01 5.11
C THR A 112 11.24 -12.14 3.81
N LEU A 113 12.09 -11.16 3.46
CA LEU A 113 12.98 -11.24 2.31
C LEU A 113 14.00 -12.37 2.46
N ALA A 114 14.64 -12.51 3.63
CA ALA A 114 15.68 -13.50 3.85
C ALA A 114 15.14 -14.95 3.89
N GLU A 115 13.92 -15.17 4.37
CA GLU A 115 13.27 -16.49 4.44
C GLU A 115 12.70 -16.96 3.10
N ASN A 116 12.41 -16.04 2.16
CA ASN A 116 11.84 -16.35 0.85
C ASN A 116 12.84 -16.18 -0.31
N ARG A 117 14.07 -16.63 -0.11
CA ARG A 117 15.16 -16.49 -1.09
C ARG A 117 14.81 -17.12 -2.43
N GLY A 118 14.98 -16.34 -3.49
CA GLY A 118 14.76 -16.76 -4.88
C GLY A 118 13.31 -16.71 -5.35
N GLU A 119 12.36 -16.34 -4.48
CA GLU A 119 10.92 -16.31 -4.80
C GLU A 119 10.47 -15.05 -5.56
N LYS A 120 11.33 -14.04 -5.65
CA LYS A 120 11.03 -12.77 -6.33
C LYS A 120 9.74 -12.10 -5.83
N ILE A 121 9.88 -11.45 -4.68
CA ILE A 121 8.78 -10.81 -3.95
C ILE A 121 8.44 -9.47 -4.60
N THR A 122 7.15 -9.17 -4.75
CA THR A 122 6.66 -7.82 -5.07
C THR A 122 6.28 -7.12 -3.77
N LEU A 123 6.82 -5.92 -3.53
CA LEU A 123 6.39 -5.08 -2.43
C LEU A 123 5.29 -4.13 -2.93
N VAL A 124 4.15 -4.14 -2.26
CA VAL A 124 3.06 -3.18 -2.47
C VAL A 124 3.16 -2.14 -1.37
N VAL A 125 3.53 -0.92 -1.72
CA VAL A 125 3.80 0.18 -0.77
C VAL A 125 2.77 1.26 -1.02
N VAL A 126 1.85 1.44 -0.07
CA VAL A 126 0.69 2.34 -0.22
C VAL A 126 0.59 3.39 0.89
N GLY A 127 1.49 3.35 1.88
CA GLY A 127 1.64 4.38 2.90
C GLY A 127 2.91 5.22 2.71
N SER A 128 3.37 5.86 3.78
CA SER A 128 4.62 6.64 3.77
C SER A 128 5.84 5.75 3.46
N CYS A 129 6.90 6.34 2.94
CA CYS A 129 8.09 5.59 2.52
C CYS A 129 9.01 5.15 3.69
N ILE A 130 8.64 5.45 4.95
CA ILE A 130 9.53 5.32 6.12
C ILE A 130 10.12 3.92 6.30
N ASN A 131 9.30 2.87 6.14
CA ASN A 131 9.77 1.49 6.31
C ASN A 131 10.73 1.07 5.20
N ILE A 132 10.44 1.46 3.96
CA ILE A 132 11.30 1.11 2.81
C ILE A 132 12.60 1.92 2.85
N ALA A 133 12.56 3.19 3.22
CA ALA A 133 13.76 4.00 3.41
C ALA A 133 14.65 3.42 4.51
N ALA A 134 14.08 3.09 5.67
CA ALA A 134 14.80 2.48 6.77
C ALA A 134 15.35 1.08 6.41
N LEU A 135 14.62 0.30 5.60
CA LEU A 135 15.14 -0.96 5.04
C LEU A 135 16.36 -0.71 4.16
N LEU A 136 16.29 0.25 3.22
CA LEU A 136 17.40 0.59 2.31
C LEU A 136 18.65 1.04 3.06
N GLU A 137 18.48 1.74 4.18
CA GLU A 137 19.56 2.24 5.04
C GLU A 137 20.09 1.18 6.02
N SER A 138 19.37 0.05 6.22
CA SER A 138 19.76 -0.97 7.19
C SER A 138 20.99 -1.75 6.76
N GLY A 139 21.91 -1.98 7.71
CA GLY A 139 23.07 -2.88 7.54
C GLY A 139 22.71 -4.36 7.71
N GLY A 140 23.75 -5.22 7.63
CA GLY A 140 23.63 -6.62 8.02
C GLY A 140 23.38 -6.79 9.52
N ASP A 141 22.61 -7.83 9.90
CA ASP A 141 22.22 -8.12 11.29
C ASP A 141 22.13 -9.63 11.56
N ASP A 142 21.47 -10.02 12.66
CA ASP A 142 21.25 -11.42 13.06
C ASP A 142 20.34 -12.21 12.10
N ILE A 143 19.50 -11.52 11.30
CA ILE A 143 18.62 -12.12 10.29
C ILE A 143 19.43 -12.45 9.02
N SER A 144 20.25 -11.50 8.57
CA SER A 144 21.03 -11.65 7.36
C SER A 144 22.28 -10.77 7.38
N PRO A 145 23.45 -11.29 6.92
CA PRO A 145 24.65 -10.46 6.77
C PRO A 145 24.51 -9.41 5.64
N LEU A 146 23.51 -9.53 4.78
CA LEU A 146 23.24 -8.57 3.72
C LEU A 146 22.60 -7.30 4.29
N SER A 147 22.94 -6.15 3.72
CA SER A 147 22.18 -4.91 3.94
C SER A 147 20.76 -5.05 3.39
N GLY A 148 19.83 -4.17 3.84
CA GLY A 148 18.46 -4.18 3.31
C GLY A 148 18.42 -3.89 1.81
N LYS A 149 19.30 -3.01 1.31
CA LYS A 149 19.44 -2.73 -0.12
C LYS A 149 19.84 -3.99 -0.91
N GLU A 150 20.81 -4.77 -0.41
CA GLU A 150 21.22 -6.03 -1.03
C GLU A 150 20.14 -7.11 -0.94
N LEU A 151 19.36 -7.16 0.15
CA LEU A 151 18.22 -8.06 0.27
C LEU A 151 17.14 -7.71 -0.77
N LEU A 152 16.77 -6.42 -0.92
CA LEU A 152 15.85 -5.98 -1.95
C LEU A 152 16.34 -6.33 -3.35
N GLU A 153 17.61 -6.03 -3.68
CA GLU A 153 18.18 -6.31 -5.00
C GLU A 153 18.11 -7.81 -5.37
N LYS A 154 18.32 -8.67 -4.39
CA LYS A 154 18.31 -10.12 -4.60
C LYS A 154 16.94 -10.74 -4.65
N GLU A 155 16.08 -10.37 -3.71
CA GLU A 155 14.86 -11.12 -3.40
C GLU A 155 13.60 -10.42 -3.91
N ALA A 156 13.61 -9.09 -4.13
CA ALA A 156 12.47 -8.39 -4.69
C ALA A 156 12.46 -8.44 -6.23
N GLU A 157 11.25 -8.50 -6.81
CA GLU A 157 11.01 -8.35 -8.24
C GLU A 157 10.85 -6.87 -8.61
N GLU A 158 9.97 -6.19 -7.89
CA GLU A 158 9.64 -4.79 -8.06
C GLU A 158 8.95 -4.22 -6.80
N ILE A 159 8.80 -2.91 -6.76
CA ILE A 159 7.91 -2.21 -5.85
C ILE A 159 6.74 -1.66 -6.67
N SER A 160 5.49 -1.99 -6.29
CA SER A 160 4.28 -1.32 -6.74
C SER A 160 3.93 -0.25 -5.71
N PHE A 161 4.16 1.00 -6.04
CA PHE A 161 4.10 2.13 -5.13
C PHE A 161 2.88 3.01 -5.41
N MET A 162 2.08 3.30 -4.37
CA MET A 162 1.07 4.35 -4.43
C MET A 162 1.64 5.65 -3.86
N GLY A 163 1.62 6.70 -4.66
CA GLY A 163 2.08 8.03 -4.30
C GLY A 163 2.46 8.86 -5.50
N CYS A 164 2.96 10.03 -5.25
CA CYS A 164 3.30 11.03 -6.24
C CYS A 164 2.09 11.70 -6.89
N PHE A 165 2.27 12.97 -7.18
CA PHE A 165 1.35 13.75 -8.00
C PHE A 165 2.13 14.42 -9.12
N PHE A 166 1.70 14.16 -10.35
CA PHE A 166 2.23 14.79 -11.54
C PHE A 166 1.15 15.71 -12.10
N PRO A 167 1.26 17.04 -11.90
CA PRO A 167 0.23 17.97 -12.32
C PRO A 167 0.01 17.93 -13.82
N THR A 168 -1.25 18.01 -14.23
CA THR A 168 -1.65 18.18 -15.62
C THR A 168 -2.20 19.57 -15.85
N ARG A 169 -2.49 19.92 -17.12
CA ARG A 169 -3.10 21.20 -17.46
C ARG A 169 -4.52 21.32 -16.88
N GLU A 170 -5.24 20.20 -16.80
CA GLU A 170 -6.62 20.11 -16.30
C GLU A 170 -6.65 20.02 -14.76
N ILE A 171 -5.64 19.38 -14.15
CA ILE A 171 -5.51 19.20 -12.70
C ILE A 171 -4.12 19.68 -12.30
N PRO A 172 -3.95 21.00 -12.08
CA PRO A 172 -2.65 21.58 -11.77
C PRO A 172 -2.23 21.41 -10.29
N GLU A 173 -3.17 21.06 -9.41
CA GLU A 173 -2.96 20.99 -7.96
C GLU A 173 -3.90 19.99 -7.30
N ILE A 174 -3.55 19.56 -6.08
CA ILE A 174 -4.37 18.70 -5.22
C ILE A 174 -4.99 19.55 -4.10
N TRP A 175 -6.23 19.21 -3.74
CA TRP A 175 -6.91 19.76 -2.57
C TRP A 175 -7.31 18.65 -1.63
N PHE A 176 -7.03 18.83 -0.34
CA PHE A 176 -7.50 17.97 0.75
C PHE A 176 -8.40 18.81 1.67
N GLY A 177 -9.71 18.64 1.54
CA GLY A 177 -10.66 19.58 2.12
C GLY A 177 -10.46 21.00 1.57
N ASP A 178 -10.19 21.96 2.44
CA ASP A 178 -9.92 23.35 2.09
C ASP A 178 -8.41 23.65 1.93
N PHE A 179 -7.55 22.65 2.09
CA PHE A 179 -6.09 22.80 2.00
C PHE A 179 -5.58 22.45 0.63
N ARG A 180 -4.83 23.36 0.02
CA ARG A 180 -4.03 23.09 -1.17
C ARG A 180 -2.77 22.33 -0.79
N MET A 181 -2.50 21.22 -1.49
CA MET A 181 -1.28 20.44 -1.33
C MET A 181 -0.37 20.59 -2.55
N GLU A 182 0.92 20.75 -2.33
CA GLU A 182 1.93 20.74 -3.38
C GLU A 182 2.47 19.33 -3.65
N ALA A 183 2.43 18.46 -2.64
CA ALA A 183 2.85 17.07 -2.69
C ALA A 183 1.66 16.13 -2.45
N GLU A 184 1.73 14.92 -2.98
CA GLU A 184 0.79 13.85 -2.65
C GLU A 184 1.02 13.39 -1.20
N CYS A 185 -0.03 12.89 -0.52
CA CYS A 185 -0.05 12.62 0.94
C CYS A 185 1.10 11.72 1.40
N ASN A 186 1.31 10.57 0.76
CA ASN A 186 2.36 9.61 1.14
C ASN A 186 3.77 10.18 1.00
N ILE A 187 3.94 11.10 0.03
CA ILE A 187 5.19 11.84 -0.13
C ILE A 187 5.30 12.96 0.91
N ALA A 188 4.21 13.70 1.14
CA ALA A 188 4.21 14.87 2.02
C ALA A 188 4.50 14.52 3.48
N VAL A 189 4.00 13.38 3.96
CA VAL A 189 4.21 12.94 5.34
C VAL A 189 5.63 12.42 5.59
N ASP A 190 6.37 12.02 4.53
CA ASP A 190 7.75 11.54 4.64
C ASP A 190 8.60 11.87 3.40
N VAL A 191 8.87 13.15 3.20
CA VAL A 191 9.66 13.63 2.04
C VAL A 191 11.06 13.01 2.01
N SER A 192 11.70 12.82 3.17
CA SER A 192 13.04 12.24 3.26
C SER A 192 13.02 10.77 2.83
N GLY A 193 12.08 9.98 3.35
CA GLY A 193 11.93 8.58 2.98
C GLY A 193 11.58 8.40 1.50
N ALA A 194 10.72 9.26 0.96
CA ALA A 194 10.39 9.26 -0.47
C ALA A 194 11.63 9.54 -1.34
N ARG A 195 12.46 10.49 -0.96
CA ARG A 195 13.73 10.78 -1.66
C ARG A 195 14.70 9.61 -1.60
N THR A 196 14.79 8.94 -0.44
CA THR A 196 15.61 7.72 -0.29
C THR A 196 15.08 6.60 -1.18
N LEU A 197 13.77 6.32 -1.16
CA LEU A 197 13.17 5.29 -1.99
C LEU A 197 13.46 5.53 -3.48
N PHE A 198 13.11 6.68 -4.01
CA PHE A 198 13.28 6.96 -5.44
C PHE A 198 14.74 7.17 -5.87
N GLY A 199 15.62 7.58 -4.95
CA GLY A 199 17.04 7.76 -5.23
C GLY A 199 17.88 6.47 -5.14
N GLU A 200 17.51 5.56 -4.23
CA GLU A 200 18.37 4.46 -3.81
C GLU A 200 17.80 3.06 -4.10
N CYS A 201 16.52 2.94 -4.47
CA CYS A 201 15.90 1.64 -4.69
C CYS A 201 16.61 0.85 -5.80
N PRO A 202 17.08 -0.38 -5.51
CA PRO A 202 17.83 -1.17 -6.49
C PRO A 202 16.94 -1.85 -7.54
N VAL A 203 15.63 -2.01 -7.26
CA VAL A 203 14.67 -2.70 -8.12
C VAL A 203 13.74 -1.73 -8.85
N PRO A 204 13.03 -2.17 -9.92
CA PRO A 204 12.03 -1.35 -10.58
C PRO A 204 10.93 -0.85 -9.62
N VAL A 205 10.41 0.35 -9.87
CA VAL A 205 9.26 0.91 -9.15
C VAL A 205 8.17 1.28 -10.15
N ALA A 206 7.03 0.61 -10.03
CA ALA A 206 5.81 0.95 -10.77
C ALA A 206 4.95 1.88 -9.90
N VAL A 207 4.69 3.09 -10.37
CA VAL A 207 4.04 4.16 -9.59
C VAL A 207 2.58 4.30 -9.97
N ALA A 208 1.68 3.94 -9.05
CA ALA A 208 0.26 4.26 -9.10
C ALA A 208 0.06 5.69 -8.56
N HIS A 209 0.21 6.68 -9.44
CA HIS A 209 0.16 8.07 -9.02
C HIS A 209 -1.28 8.56 -8.75
N TYR A 210 -1.40 9.63 -7.99
CA TYR A 210 -2.66 10.20 -7.50
C TYR A 210 -3.79 10.25 -8.55
N LEU A 211 -3.50 10.72 -9.78
CA LEU A 211 -4.54 10.91 -10.79
C LEU A 211 -5.16 9.60 -11.29
N VAL A 212 -4.44 8.49 -11.21
CA VAL A 212 -4.95 7.18 -11.65
C VAL A 212 -6.01 6.67 -10.68
N GLY A 213 -5.69 6.58 -9.39
CA GLY A 213 -6.62 6.10 -8.37
C GLY A 213 -7.84 7.01 -8.20
N ARG A 214 -7.62 8.34 -8.30
CA ARG A 214 -8.70 9.35 -8.23
C ARG A 214 -9.82 9.12 -9.26
N SER A 215 -9.52 8.55 -10.41
CA SER A 215 -10.50 8.34 -11.47
C SER A 215 -11.39 7.10 -11.27
N ILE A 216 -11.12 6.28 -10.25
CA ILE A 216 -11.77 4.98 -10.05
C ILE A 216 -12.40 4.95 -8.66
N LEU A 217 -13.72 4.77 -8.58
CA LEU A 217 -14.46 4.75 -7.32
C LEU A 217 -14.99 3.34 -7.02
N THR A 218 -14.49 2.70 -5.95
CA THR A 218 -14.84 1.32 -5.57
C THR A 218 -15.24 1.17 -4.11
N GLY A 219 -15.61 -0.03 -3.70
CA GLY A 219 -15.83 -0.44 -2.32
C GLY A 219 -17.27 -0.35 -1.83
N GLY A 220 -18.10 0.52 -2.39
CA GLY A 220 -19.51 0.64 -1.99
C GLY A 220 -20.29 -0.68 -2.14
N ILE A 221 -19.93 -1.51 -3.09
CA ILE A 221 -20.50 -2.86 -3.29
C ILE A 221 -20.27 -3.79 -2.08
N LEU A 222 -19.18 -3.62 -1.33
CA LEU A 222 -18.93 -4.39 -0.12
C LEU A 222 -19.96 -4.07 0.98
N ILE A 223 -20.33 -2.78 1.10
CA ILE A 223 -21.33 -2.32 2.07
C ILE A 223 -22.70 -2.96 1.78
N GLU A 224 -23.06 -3.06 0.50
CA GLU A 224 -24.32 -3.68 0.07
C GLU A 224 -24.30 -5.20 0.29
N LYS A 225 -23.13 -5.84 0.14
CA LYS A 225 -23.00 -7.29 0.19
C LYS A 225 -22.95 -7.83 1.61
N ASP A 226 -22.11 -7.28 2.47
CA ASP A 226 -21.95 -7.75 3.85
C ASP A 226 -21.33 -6.68 4.77
N ARG A 227 -22.18 -5.99 5.51
CA ARG A 227 -21.81 -4.97 6.51
C ARG A 227 -21.03 -5.54 7.71
N LYS A 228 -20.98 -6.84 7.90
CA LYS A 228 -20.17 -7.46 8.96
C LYS A 228 -18.71 -7.58 8.58
N ASN A 229 -18.40 -7.48 7.30
CA ASN A 229 -17.02 -7.48 6.82
C ASN A 229 -16.30 -6.21 7.30
N PRO A 230 -15.16 -6.30 8.00
CA PRO A 230 -14.43 -5.14 8.50
C PRO A 230 -14.03 -4.15 7.39
N VAL A 231 -13.79 -4.64 6.17
CA VAL A 231 -13.49 -3.77 5.03
C VAL A 231 -14.74 -2.99 4.59
N ALA A 232 -15.89 -3.64 4.49
CA ALA A 232 -17.17 -2.96 4.21
C ALA A 232 -17.49 -1.91 5.28
N GLU A 233 -17.21 -2.23 6.54
CA GLU A 233 -17.39 -1.30 7.66
C GLU A 233 -16.40 -0.12 7.58
N SER A 234 -15.15 -0.36 7.17
CA SER A 234 -14.15 0.70 6.91
C SER A 234 -14.67 1.71 5.87
N TYR A 235 -15.17 1.22 4.74
CA TYR A 235 -15.77 2.08 3.71
C TYR A 235 -17.03 2.81 4.20
N PHE A 236 -17.85 2.14 5.00
CA PHE A 236 -19.05 2.78 5.56
C PHE A 236 -18.72 3.89 6.54
N VAL A 237 -17.78 3.65 7.45
CA VAL A 237 -17.37 4.65 8.47
C VAL A 237 -16.67 5.83 7.83
N HIS A 238 -15.80 5.57 6.84
CA HIS A 238 -14.96 6.61 6.22
C HIS A 238 -15.72 7.43 5.16
N SER A 239 -16.33 6.76 4.17
CA SER A 239 -16.87 7.40 2.97
C SER A 239 -18.37 7.26 2.78
N HIS A 240 -19.04 6.43 3.59
CA HIS A 240 -20.45 6.06 3.45
C HIS A 240 -20.82 5.46 2.07
N GLY A 241 -19.84 4.99 1.31
CA GLY A 241 -20.05 4.47 -0.05
C GLY A 241 -18.75 4.12 -0.75
N ASN A 242 -18.68 4.46 -2.02
CA ASN A 242 -17.44 4.32 -2.79
C ASN A 242 -16.39 5.33 -2.34
N ARG A 243 -15.14 4.92 -2.50
CA ARG A 243 -13.97 5.77 -2.30
C ARG A 243 -13.07 5.68 -3.54
N GLU A 244 -12.25 6.68 -3.77
CA GLU A 244 -11.17 6.61 -4.75
C GLU A 244 -10.25 5.42 -4.43
N SER A 245 -9.68 4.82 -5.47
CA SER A 245 -9.01 3.51 -5.37
C SER A 245 -7.51 3.61 -5.59
N TRP A 246 -6.85 4.52 -4.87
CA TRP A 246 -5.41 4.76 -5.05
C TRP A 246 -4.60 3.51 -4.74
N ASP A 247 -4.80 2.92 -3.58
CA ASP A 247 -4.05 1.77 -3.08
C ASP A 247 -4.43 0.48 -3.80
N LEU A 248 -5.73 0.37 -4.16
CA LEU A 248 -6.20 -0.79 -4.92
C LEU A 248 -5.54 -0.88 -6.30
N VAL A 249 -5.22 0.26 -6.93
CA VAL A 249 -4.50 0.26 -8.21
C VAL A 249 -3.11 -0.34 -8.04
N ALA A 250 -2.36 0.05 -7.00
CA ALA A 250 -1.04 -0.48 -6.72
C ALA A 250 -1.10 -1.99 -6.40
N ALA A 251 -2.05 -2.40 -5.54
CA ALA A 251 -2.25 -3.80 -5.16
C ALA A 251 -2.68 -4.66 -6.36
N TYR A 252 -3.59 -4.16 -7.18
CA TYR A 252 -4.03 -4.85 -8.39
C TYR A 252 -2.88 -5.05 -9.38
N TYR A 253 -2.13 -3.97 -9.67
CA TYR A 253 -1.00 -4.03 -10.59
C TYR A 253 0.06 -5.04 -10.10
N ALA A 254 0.36 -5.09 -8.82
CA ALA A 254 1.31 -6.05 -8.25
C ALA A 254 0.95 -7.52 -8.54
N VAL A 255 -0.35 -7.85 -8.61
CA VAL A 255 -0.82 -9.22 -8.86
C VAL A 255 -0.97 -9.48 -10.36
N PHE A 256 -1.59 -8.57 -11.10
CA PHE A 256 -2.03 -8.79 -12.49
C PHE A 256 -1.10 -8.16 -13.53
N GLY A 257 -0.24 -7.23 -13.11
CA GLY A 257 0.63 -6.47 -14.03
C GLY A 257 -0.15 -5.60 -15.01
N ALA A 258 0.43 -5.39 -16.18
CA ALA A 258 -0.18 -4.65 -17.29
C ALA A 258 -1.11 -5.58 -18.09
N ASP A 259 -2.35 -5.78 -17.61
CA ASP A 259 -3.32 -6.77 -18.13
C ASP A 259 -4.32 -6.18 -19.13
N GLY A 260 -4.12 -4.92 -19.53
CA GLY A 260 -5.02 -4.20 -20.44
C GLY A 260 -6.11 -3.39 -19.74
N VAL A 261 -6.35 -3.59 -18.43
CA VAL A 261 -7.09 -2.64 -17.56
C VAL A 261 -6.15 -1.50 -17.20
N PHE A 262 -4.99 -1.90 -16.71
CA PHE A 262 -3.86 -0.99 -16.48
C PHE A 262 -2.75 -1.25 -17.49
N SER A 263 -1.93 -0.25 -17.73
CA SER A 263 -0.72 -0.33 -18.54
C SER A 263 0.44 0.34 -17.82
N LEU A 264 1.65 -0.05 -18.20
CA LEU A 264 2.86 0.58 -17.69
C LEU A 264 3.41 1.53 -18.76
N GLY A 265 3.66 2.77 -18.35
CA GLY A 265 4.27 3.79 -19.20
C GLY A 265 5.74 3.52 -19.51
N LYS A 266 6.37 4.44 -20.21
CA LYS A 266 7.80 4.37 -20.49
C LYS A 266 8.62 4.41 -19.21
N ARG A 267 9.83 3.87 -19.28
CA ARG A 267 10.80 3.98 -18.19
C ARG A 267 11.26 5.42 -18.02
N GLY A 268 11.57 5.77 -16.78
CA GLY A 268 12.06 7.08 -16.41
C GLY A 268 12.59 7.11 -14.99
N THR A 269 12.76 8.32 -14.50
CA THR A 269 13.22 8.60 -13.13
C THR A 269 12.23 9.56 -12.46
N VAL A 270 11.67 9.12 -11.33
CA VAL A 270 10.93 10.00 -10.43
C VAL A 270 11.95 10.74 -9.56
N LYS A 271 11.78 12.05 -9.44
CA LYS A 271 12.54 12.92 -8.54
C LYS A 271 11.60 13.61 -7.58
N ILE A 272 11.98 13.73 -6.33
CA ILE A 272 11.23 14.41 -5.28
C ILE A 272 12.06 15.60 -4.80
N ASP A 273 11.49 16.80 -4.86
CA ASP A 273 12.17 18.00 -4.34
C ASP A 273 12.07 18.10 -2.81
N GLU A 274 12.65 19.13 -2.21
CA GLU A 274 12.66 19.34 -0.75
C GLU A 274 11.28 19.63 -0.15
N ARG A 275 10.29 19.96 -0.98
CA ARG A 275 8.90 20.20 -0.59
C ARG A 275 8.01 18.99 -0.83
N GLY A 276 8.56 17.89 -1.38
CA GLY A 276 7.81 16.69 -1.73
C GLY A 276 7.16 16.74 -3.12
N VAL A 277 7.42 17.78 -3.92
CA VAL A 277 6.87 17.86 -5.28
C VAL A 277 7.54 16.82 -6.16
N SER A 278 6.73 16.06 -6.88
CA SER A 278 7.16 14.94 -7.72
C SER A 278 7.36 15.38 -9.17
N PHE A 279 8.43 14.91 -9.78
CA PHE A 279 8.75 15.10 -11.19
C PHE A 279 9.06 13.75 -11.84
N PHE A 280 8.65 13.57 -13.09
CA PHE A 280 8.99 12.39 -13.88
C PHE A 280 9.75 12.79 -15.14
N GLU A 281 10.92 12.22 -15.34
CA GLU A 281 11.74 12.40 -16.54
C GLU A 281 11.86 11.05 -17.27
N GLU A 282 11.44 10.99 -18.55
CA GLU A 282 11.62 9.79 -19.37
C GLU A 282 13.12 9.49 -19.56
N ASP A 283 13.52 8.29 -19.21
CA ASP A 283 14.89 7.79 -19.32
C ASP A 283 14.87 6.26 -19.51
N VAL A 284 15.40 5.79 -20.62
CA VAL A 284 15.43 4.35 -20.95
C VAL A 284 16.25 3.53 -19.95
N SER A 285 17.21 4.14 -19.26
CA SER A 285 17.99 3.53 -18.17
C SER A 285 17.31 3.65 -16.80
N GLY A 286 16.23 4.43 -16.69
CA GLY A 286 15.49 4.66 -15.47
C GLY A 286 14.82 3.37 -14.96
N LYS A 287 14.59 3.31 -13.66
CA LYS A 287 13.97 2.16 -12.99
C LYS A 287 12.50 2.40 -12.65
N HIS A 288 11.96 3.58 -12.90
CA HIS A 288 10.60 3.93 -12.54
C HIS A 288 9.71 3.97 -13.78
N SER A 289 8.45 3.57 -13.62
CA SER A 289 7.43 3.67 -14.66
C SER A 289 6.10 4.05 -14.03
N LEU A 290 5.28 4.84 -14.73
CA LEU A 290 3.98 5.25 -14.24
C LEU A 290 2.92 4.26 -14.69
N ILE A 291 2.07 3.82 -13.76
CA ILE A 291 0.88 3.03 -14.06
C ILE A 291 -0.16 3.99 -14.66
N ALA A 292 -0.80 3.57 -15.74
CA ALA A 292 -1.89 4.29 -16.38
C ALA A 292 -3.16 3.42 -16.41
N CYS A 293 -4.31 4.03 -16.18
CA CYS A 293 -5.60 3.39 -16.34
C CYS A 293 -6.11 3.61 -17.77
N ASN A 294 -6.35 2.51 -18.49
CA ASN A 294 -6.80 2.58 -19.89
C ASN A 294 -8.30 2.83 -20.00
N ASP A 295 -9.07 2.38 -19.00
CA ASP A 295 -10.54 2.50 -18.95
C ASP A 295 -10.99 2.51 -17.49
N PRO A 296 -11.31 3.67 -16.87
CA PRO A 296 -11.72 3.77 -15.48
C PRO A 296 -13.01 3.00 -15.15
N VAL A 297 -13.93 2.87 -16.10
CA VAL A 297 -15.19 2.13 -15.90
C VAL A 297 -14.88 0.64 -15.77
N ARG A 298 -14.11 0.11 -16.69
CA ARG A 298 -13.67 -1.29 -16.66
C ARG A 298 -12.76 -1.57 -15.45
N ALA A 299 -11.92 -0.62 -15.07
CA ALA A 299 -11.10 -0.75 -13.88
C ALA A 299 -11.95 -0.85 -12.61
N LYS A 300 -12.98 0.02 -12.47
CA LYS A 300 -13.94 -0.07 -11.36
C LYS A 300 -14.62 -1.43 -11.32
N GLU A 301 -15.21 -1.88 -12.45
CA GLU A 301 -15.90 -3.18 -12.53
C GLU A 301 -14.97 -4.33 -12.12
N ARG A 302 -13.71 -4.26 -12.56
CA ARG A 302 -12.72 -5.30 -12.26
C ARG A 302 -12.30 -5.30 -10.80
N LEU A 303 -12.02 -4.15 -10.20
CA LEU A 303 -11.68 -4.02 -8.80
C LEU A 303 -12.85 -4.45 -7.91
N ASP A 304 -14.06 -3.99 -8.18
CA ASP A 304 -15.27 -4.38 -7.44
C ASP A 304 -15.52 -5.90 -7.54
N ASP A 305 -15.33 -6.51 -8.74
CA ASP A 305 -15.45 -7.96 -8.92
C ASP A 305 -14.44 -8.73 -8.04
N VAL A 306 -13.19 -8.27 -7.98
CA VAL A 306 -12.19 -8.87 -7.10
C VAL A 306 -12.59 -8.74 -5.63
N LEU A 307 -12.94 -7.54 -5.18
CA LEU A 307 -13.33 -7.27 -3.80
C LEU A 307 -14.48 -8.16 -3.30
N ILE A 308 -15.39 -8.56 -4.18
CA ILE A 308 -16.51 -9.45 -3.82
C ILE A 308 -16.24 -10.94 -4.06
N GLY A 309 -15.00 -11.32 -4.34
CA GLY A 309 -14.59 -12.72 -4.56
C GLY A 309 -15.03 -13.28 -5.92
N GLY A 310 -15.10 -12.44 -6.94
CA GLY A 310 -15.49 -12.84 -8.29
C GLY A 310 -14.45 -13.65 -9.05
N LEU A 311 -13.19 -13.62 -8.63
CA LEU A 311 -12.08 -14.34 -9.29
C LEU A 311 -12.28 -15.85 -9.34
N GLY A 312 -12.82 -16.46 -8.28
CA GLY A 312 -13.04 -17.92 -8.20
C GLY A 312 -14.29 -18.43 -8.92
N LYS A 313 -15.11 -17.55 -9.50
CA LYS A 313 -16.38 -17.92 -10.15
C LYS A 313 -16.30 -18.07 -11.66
N ARG A 314 -15.14 -17.83 -12.26
CA ARG A 314 -14.92 -17.85 -13.71
C ARG A 314 -14.16 -19.10 -14.21
N ALA A 315 -14.07 -20.15 -13.37
CA ALA A 315 -13.50 -21.43 -13.76
C ALA A 315 -14.57 -22.40 -14.31
#